data_0ea860a54ed53e819b67442d768696e8
#
_entry.id   0ea860a54ed53e819b67442d768696e8
#
_cell.length_a   1.000
_cell.length_b   1.000
_cell.length_c   1.000
_cell.angle_alpha   90.00
_cell.angle_beta   90.00
_cell.angle_gamma   90.00
#
_symmetry.space_group_name_H-M   'P 1'
#
loop_
_entity.id
_entity.type
_entity.pdbx_description
1 polymer ?
#
loop_
_entity_poly.entity_id
_entity_poly.type
_entity_poly.pdbx_seq_one_letter_code
_entity_poly.pdbx_strand_id
1 'polypeptide(L)'
;LRRQRQMCIRDRCLLGVTHSLSSKDKKSIPLYKDAKAPIEKRIDDLISRMTLEEKILQLNQYTLGRNNNVNNVGEEVKKVPSEIGSLIYFDINPELRNSMQKKAMEESRLGIPIIFGYDAIHGFRTIYPISLGQACSWNPGLVEQACAVSAQEARMSGVDWTFSPMIDVARDPRWGRVAEGYGEDPYTNGVFAAASVRGYQGDDMSAENRMAACLKHYVGYGASEAGRDYVYTEISAQTLWDTYLLPYEMGVKAGAATLMSSFNDISGVPGSANPYIMTEILKKRWKHDGFIVSDWGAVEQLKNQGLAATKKDAARYAFNAGLEMDMMSHAYDRHLKELVEEGKVTMAQVDESVRRVLRVKFRLGLFERPYTPVTNEKDRFFRPQSMAVAAQ
;
A
#
# COMPACT_ATOMS: atom_id res chain seq x y z
N LEU A 1 20.87 -58.84 -76.84
CA LEU A 1 20.79 -58.26 -78.20
C LEU A 1 19.96 -56.96 -78.21
N ARG A 2 20.64 -55.91 -78.66
CA ARG A 2 20.16 -54.70 -79.31
C ARG A 2 19.40 -53.66 -78.49
N ARG A 3 20.12 -52.57 -78.22
CA ARG A 3 20.12 -51.23 -78.91
C ARG A 3 19.01 -50.31 -78.39
N GLN A 4 19.46 -49.31 -77.64
CA GLN A 4 19.58 -47.87 -77.97
C GLN A 4 18.34 -47.21 -78.61
N ARG A 5 17.84 -46.16 -77.92
CA ARG A 5 17.89 -44.76 -78.41
C ARG A 5 17.54 -43.75 -77.37
N GLN A 6 18.39 -42.75 -77.30
CA GLN A 6 18.19 -41.48 -76.55
C GLN A 6 17.05 -40.67 -77.15
N MET A 7 16.35 -39.99 -76.34
CA MET A 7 15.75 -38.70 -76.72
C MET A 7 15.71 -37.79 -75.51
N CYS A 8 16.41 -36.63 -75.57
CA CYS A 8 16.39 -35.51 -74.68
C CYS A 8 15.01 -34.85 -74.69
N ILE A 9 14.46 -34.58 -73.48
CA ILE A 9 13.44 -33.59 -73.31
C ILE A 9 13.88 -32.67 -72.16
N ARG A 10 13.88 -31.39 -72.46
CA ARG A 10 14.32 -30.26 -71.65
C ARG A 10 13.61 -30.21 -70.29
N ASP A 11 14.42 -30.23 -69.27
CA ASP A 11 13.98 -29.83 -67.93
C ASP A 11 13.66 -28.35 -67.93
N ARG A 12 12.40 -28.03 -67.72
CA ARG A 12 11.97 -26.70 -67.24
C ARG A 12 12.08 -26.70 -65.72
N CYS A 13 13.08 -26.02 -65.14
CA CYS A 13 13.17 -25.69 -63.80
C CYS A 13 11.98 -24.75 -63.46
N LEU A 14 10.97 -25.26 -62.74
CA LEU A 14 9.99 -24.50 -62.00
C LEU A 14 10.66 -24.11 -60.71
N LEU A 15 11.19 -22.87 -60.65
CA LEU A 15 11.51 -22.18 -59.34
C LEU A 15 10.23 -21.99 -58.60
N GLY A 16 9.94 -22.88 -57.65
CA GLY A 16 8.94 -22.71 -56.65
C GLY A 16 9.41 -21.63 -55.69
N VAL A 17 8.89 -20.40 -55.84
CA VAL A 17 9.00 -19.35 -54.84
C VAL A 17 8.15 -19.77 -53.66
N THR A 18 8.76 -20.42 -52.68
CA THR A 18 8.15 -20.58 -51.37
C THR A 18 8.11 -19.22 -50.72
N HIS A 19 6.94 -18.55 -50.78
CA HIS A 19 6.64 -17.43 -49.91
C HIS A 19 6.65 -17.97 -48.48
N SER A 20 7.75 -17.74 -47.78
CA SER A 20 7.80 -17.81 -46.32
C SER A 20 6.77 -16.81 -45.80
N LEU A 21 5.64 -17.31 -45.39
CA LEU A 21 4.68 -16.53 -44.57
C LEU A 21 5.43 -16.12 -43.30
N SER A 22 5.86 -14.87 -43.29
CA SER A 22 6.35 -14.22 -42.10
C SER A 22 5.40 -14.54 -40.97
N SER A 23 5.88 -15.27 -39.98
CA SER A 23 5.16 -15.44 -38.70
C SER A 23 4.86 -14.04 -38.17
N LYS A 24 3.59 -13.64 -38.20
CA LYS A 24 3.16 -12.45 -37.45
C LYS A 24 3.72 -12.60 -36.04
N ASP A 25 4.60 -11.69 -35.66
CA ASP A 25 5.13 -11.58 -34.30
C ASP A 25 3.97 -11.67 -33.34
N LYS A 26 3.80 -12.80 -32.69
CA LYS A 26 3.00 -12.90 -31.49
C LYS A 26 3.71 -12.00 -30.49
N LYS A 27 3.22 -10.77 -30.30
CA LYS A 27 3.70 -9.90 -29.21
C LYS A 27 3.71 -10.75 -27.94
N SER A 28 4.88 -11.13 -27.47
CA SER A 28 5.03 -11.88 -26.24
C SER A 28 4.38 -11.08 -25.11
N ILE A 29 3.55 -11.73 -24.31
CA ILE A 29 2.95 -11.09 -23.14
C ILE A 29 4.09 -10.54 -22.27
N PRO A 30 4.05 -9.25 -21.85
CA PRO A 30 5.07 -8.70 -20.98
C PRO A 30 5.22 -9.53 -19.70
N LEU A 31 6.46 -9.69 -19.22
CA LEU A 31 6.75 -10.57 -18.07
C LEU A 31 5.97 -10.17 -16.82
N TYR A 32 5.74 -8.86 -16.58
CA TYR A 32 4.97 -8.41 -15.43
C TYR A 32 3.51 -8.87 -15.45
N LYS A 33 2.96 -9.26 -16.59
CA LYS A 33 1.59 -9.81 -16.75
C LYS A 33 1.55 -11.34 -16.65
N ASP A 34 2.69 -12.01 -16.56
CA ASP A 34 2.73 -13.46 -16.37
C ASP A 34 2.59 -13.80 -14.89
N ALA A 35 1.41 -14.27 -14.49
CA ALA A 35 1.12 -14.67 -13.11
C ALA A 35 2.00 -15.80 -12.59
N LYS A 36 2.67 -16.57 -13.44
CA LYS A 36 3.57 -17.68 -13.07
C LYS A 36 4.99 -17.22 -12.81
N ALA A 37 5.35 -16.02 -13.25
CA ALA A 37 6.69 -15.48 -13.05
C ALA A 37 6.87 -15.00 -11.59
N PRO A 38 8.09 -15.12 -11.03
CA PRO A 38 8.39 -14.63 -9.69
C PRO A 38 8.09 -13.13 -9.56
N ILE A 39 7.48 -12.72 -8.45
CA ILE A 39 7.05 -11.32 -8.21
C ILE A 39 8.18 -10.32 -8.46
N GLU A 40 9.38 -10.56 -7.94
CA GLU A 40 10.51 -9.64 -8.12
C GLU A 40 10.90 -9.45 -9.61
N LYS A 41 10.83 -10.51 -10.40
CA LYS A 41 11.07 -10.44 -11.85
C LYS A 41 9.98 -9.66 -12.58
N ARG A 42 8.74 -9.79 -12.13
CA ARG A 42 7.62 -9.02 -12.66
C ARG A 42 7.78 -7.52 -12.34
N ILE A 43 8.22 -7.21 -11.13
CA ILE A 43 8.50 -5.83 -10.70
C ILE A 43 9.65 -5.24 -11.53
N ASP A 44 10.75 -5.97 -11.71
CA ASP A 44 11.88 -5.51 -12.53
C ASP A 44 11.45 -5.15 -13.95
N ASP A 45 10.68 -6.04 -14.59
CA ASP A 45 10.15 -5.82 -15.93
C ASP A 45 9.23 -4.61 -15.99
N LEU A 46 8.33 -4.45 -15.01
CA LEU A 46 7.39 -3.33 -14.95
C LEU A 46 8.10 -2.00 -14.77
N ILE A 47 9.01 -1.88 -13.79
CA ILE A 47 9.79 -0.66 -13.52
C ILE A 47 10.60 -0.25 -14.76
N SER A 48 11.19 -1.20 -15.49
CA SER A 48 11.95 -0.91 -16.70
C SER A 48 11.13 -0.29 -17.84
N ARG A 49 9.79 -0.44 -17.77
CA ARG A 49 8.85 0.08 -18.77
C ARG A 49 8.23 1.42 -18.36
N MET A 50 8.29 1.78 -17.08
CA MET A 50 7.64 2.99 -16.53
C MET A 50 8.42 4.24 -16.88
N THR A 51 7.70 5.31 -17.22
CA THR A 51 8.26 6.67 -17.27
C THR A 51 8.42 7.23 -15.85
N LEU A 52 9.16 8.34 -15.71
CA LEU A 52 9.31 8.99 -14.41
C LEU A 52 7.96 9.47 -13.85
N GLU A 53 7.09 10.01 -14.69
CA GLU A 53 5.76 10.48 -14.30
C GLU A 53 4.88 9.33 -13.79
N GLU A 54 4.88 8.19 -14.49
CA GLU A 54 4.16 6.98 -14.05
C GLU A 54 4.70 6.47 -12.71
N LYS A 55 6.01 6.50 -12.50
CA LYS A 55 6.65 6.13 -11.23
C LYS A 55 6.22 7.06 -10.09
N ILE A 56 6.24 8.36 -10.33
CA ILE A 56 5.84 9.37 -9.33
C ILE A 56 4.38 9.19 -8.94
N LEU A 57 3.48 8.98 -9.89
CA LEU A 57 2.06 8.80 -9.59
C LEU A 57 1.80 7.54 -8.74
N GLN A 58 2.61 6.48 -8.89
CA GLN A 58 2.51 5.30 -8.00
C GLN A 58 2.87 5.61 -6.54
N LEU A 59 3.55 6.71 -6.27
CA LEU A 59 3.99 7.13 -4.93
C LEU A 59 3.03 8.17 -4.30
N ASN A 60 1.81 8.26 -4.81
CA ASN A 60 0.80 9.19 -4.32
C ASN A 60 -0.50 8.47 -3.97
N GLN A 61 -1.13 8.96 -2.89
CA GLN A 61 -2.45 8.54 -2.46
C GLN A 61 -3.39 9.75 -2.44
N TYR A 62 -4.49 9.64 -3.18
CA TYR A 62 -5.56 10.63 -3.21
C TYR A 62 -6.82 10.09 -2.53
N THR A 63 -7.92 10.85 -2.57
CA THR A 63 -9.22 10.42 -2.03
C THR A 63 -10.22 10.15 -3.14
N LEU A 64 -11.17 9.26 -2.85
CA LEU A 64 -12.33 9.01 -3.67
C LEU A 64 -13.59 8.99 -2.78
N GLY A 65 -14.65 9.72 -3.16
CA GLY A 65 -15.93 9.71 -2.46
C GLY A 65 -16.03 10.60 -1.22
N ARG A 66 -15.09 11.50 -0.95
CA ARG A 66 -15.11 12.37 0.24
C ARG A 66 -16.18 13.46 0.18
N ASN A 67 -16.55 13.92 -0.99
CA ASN A 67 -17.61 14.91 -1.15
C ASN A 67 -18.94 14.16 -1.25
N ASN A 68 -19.76 14.18 -0.21
CA ASN A 68 -21.07 13.53 -0.07
C ASN A 68 -22.10 13.87 -1.16
N ASN A 69 -21.70 14.44 -2.28
CA ASN A 69 -22.51 14.66 -3.46
C ASN A 69 -22.44 13.43 -4.38
N VAL A 70 -23.28 12.44 -4.06
CA VAL A 70 -23.47 11.20 -4.84
C VAL A 70 -23.74 11.49 -6.35
N ASN A 71 -24.17 12.70 -6.67
CA ASN A 71 -24.41 13.16 -8.04
C ASN A 71 -23.15 13.48 -8.85
N ASN A 72 -21.95 13.50 -8.24
CA ASN A 72 -20.69 13.92 -8.88
C ASN A 72 -19.59 12.85 -8.93
N VAL A 73 -19.92 11.59 -8.64
CA VAL A 73 -18.95 10.46 -8.68
C VAL A 73 -18.20 10.40 -10.02
N GLY A 74 -18.92 10.59 -11.14
CA GLY A 74 -18.31 10.59 -12.47
C GLY A 74 -17.29 11.72 -12.70
N GLU A 75 -17.49 12.87 -12.07
CA GLU A 75 -16.56 14.01 -12.14
C GLU A 75 -15.31 13.78 -11.28
N GLU A 76 -15.46 13.16 -10.12
CA GLU A 76 -14.30 12.78 -9.27
C GLU A 76 -13.44 11.74 -9.98
N VAL A 77 -14.06 10.71 -10.57
CA VAL A 77 -13.36 9.69 -11.35
C VAL A 77 -12.55 10.29 -12.50
N LYS A 78 -13.10 11.31 -13.19
CA LYS A 78 -12.39 11.99 -14.29
C LYS A 78 -11.15 12.74 -13.82
N LYS A 79 -11.18 13.35 -12.62
CA LYS A 79 -10.08 14.15 -12.08
C LYS A 79 -8.90 13.35 -11.56
N VAL A 80 -9.11 12.10 -11.18
CA VAL A 80 -8.05 11.23 -10.66
C VAL A 80 -7.23 10.65 -11.82
N PRO A 81 -5.89 10.76 -11.82
CA PRO A 81 -5.05 10.14 -12.85
C PRO A 81 -5.24 8.63 -12.91
N SER A 82 -5.21 8.04 -14.11
CA SER A 82 -5.30 6.59 -14.31
C SER A 82 -4.11 5.82 -13.71
N GLU A 83 -2.96 6.47 -13.57
CA GLU A 83 -1.71 5.92 -13.07
C GLU A 83 -1.53 6.10 -11.55
N ILE A 84 -2.55 6.60 -10.82
CA ILE A 84 -2.43 6.82 -9.37
C ILE A 84 -2.10 5.53 -8.61
N GLY A 85 -1.22 5.63 -7.62
CA GLY A 85 -0.79 4.47 -6.83
C GLY A 85 -1.86 3.94 -5.91
N SER A 86 -2.55 4.83 -5.21
CA SER A 86 -3.54 4.49 -4.19
C SER A 86 -4.66 5.52 -4.10
N LEU A 87 -5.81 5.09 -3.59
CA LEU A 87 -6.95 5.94 -3.24
C LEU A 87 -7.45 5.60 -1.83
N ILE A 88 -7.71 6.62 -1.01
CA ILE A 88 -8.53 6.49 0.19
C ILE A 88 -9.98 6.44 -0.28
N TYR A 89 -10.67 5.36 0.07
CA TYR A 89 -11.96 4.99 -0.50
C TYR A 89 -13.06 5.22 0.53
N PHE A 90 -13.61 6.44 0.59
CA PHE A 90 -14.62 6.85 1.57
C PHE A 90 -16.03 6.39 1.22
N ASP A 91 -16.38 6.38 -0.04
CA ASP A 91 -17.67 5.89 -0.51
C ASP A 91 -17.56 4.41 -0.87
N ILE A 92 -17.84 3.54 0.11
CA ILE A 92 -17.71 2.09 0.00
C ILE A 92 -18.77 1.53 -0.96
N ASN A 93 -18.50 1.68 -2.24
CA ASN A 93 -19.34 1.27 -3.36
C ASN A 93 -18.49 0.46 -4.37
N PRO A 94 -18.69 -0.88 -4.49
CA PRO A 94 -17.92 -1.72 -5.41
C PRO A 94 -17.99 -1.30 -6.89
N GLU A 95 -19.12 -0.75 -7.34
CA GLU A 95 -19.27 -0.26 -8.73
C GLU A 95 -18.36 0.95 -8.97
N LEU A 96 -18.37 1.93 -8.05
CA LEU A 96 -17.47 3.10 -8.11
C LEU A 96 -16.01 2.66 -8.09
N ARG A 97 -15.66 1.78 -7.16
CA ARG A 97 -14.32 1.20 -7.04
C ARG A 97 -13.90 0.54 -8.35
N ASN A 98 -14.76 -0.28 -8.92
CA ASN A 98 -14.49 -0.99 -10.18
C ASN A 98 -14.38 -0.02 -11.38
N SER A 99 -15.14 1.08 -11.39
CA SER A 99 -15.02 2.12 -12.42
C SER A 99 -13.63 2.78 -12.39
N MET A 100 -13.13 3.11 -11.20
CA MET A 100 -11.76 3.64 -11.03
C MET A 100 -10.71 2.62 -11.43
N GLN A 101 -10.88 1.36 -11.01
CA GLN A 101 -9.94 0.30 -11.36
C GLN A 101 -9.94 0.03 -12.87
N LYS A 102 -11.11 0.08 -13.52
CA LYS A 102 -11.22 -0.04 -14.97
C LYS A 102 -10.45 1.07 -15.68
N LYS A 103 -10.60 2.32 -15.21
CA LYS A 103 -9.82 3.45 -15.73
C LYS A 103 -8.31 3.18 -15.63
N ALA A 104 -7.83 2.70 -14.48
CA ALA A 104 -6.42 2.37 -14.30
C ALA A 104 -5.95 1.22 -15.20
N MET A 105 -6.76 0.17 -15.35
CA MET A 105 -6.39 -1.03 -16.11
C MET A 105 -6.48 -0.86 -17.63
N GLU A 106 -7.43 -0.05 -18.13
CA GLU A 106 -7.77 0.04 -19.55
C GLU A 106 -7.32 1.35 -20.20
N GLU A 107 -7.26 2.46 -19.45
CA GLU A 107 -6.89 3.78 -19.99
C GLU A 107 -5.42 4.12 -19.76
N SER A 108 -4.77 3.54 -18.73
CA SER A 108 -3.34 3.72 -18.54
C SER A 108 -2.52 2.80 -19.46
N ARG A 109 -1.32 3.25 -19.81
CA ARG A 109 -0.44 2.55 -20.75
C ARG A 109 0.00 1.16 -20.26
N LEU A 110 0.20 1.00 -18.95
CA LEU A 110 0.72 -0.23 -18.35
C LEU A 110 -0.35 -1.05 -17.63
N GLY A 111 -1.51 -0.48 -17.34
CA GLY A 111 -2.57 -1.18 -16.63
C GLY A 111 -2.15 -1.59 -15.21
N ILE A 112 -1.60 -0.65 -14.44
CA ILE A 112 -1.20 -0.90 -13.05
C ILE A 112 -2.41 -0.70 -12.14
N PRO A 113 -2.83 -1.72 -11.36
CA PRO A 113 -4.00 -1.60 -10.50
C PRO A 113 -3.77 -0.60 -9.36
N ILE A 114 -4.85 0.08 -8.94
CA ILE A 114 -4.87 0.96 -7.77
C ILE A 114 -5.02 0.12 -6.50
N ILE A 115 -4.38 0.53 -5.39
CA ILE A 115 -4.69 0.02 -4.04
C ILE A 115 -5.77 0.92 -3.42
N PHE A 116 -6.86 0.35 -2.95
CA PHE A 116 -7.92 1.07 -2.24
C PHE A 116 -7.76 0.90 -0.73
N GLY A 117 -7.51 2.01 -0.03
CA GLY A 117 -7.28 2.07 1.41
C GLY A 117 -8.49 2.58 2.18
N TYR A 118 -8.66 2.12 3.43
CA TYR A 118 -9.71 2.57 4.35
C TYR A 118 -9.34 2.30 5.81
N ASP A 119 -9.91 3.06 6.75
CA ASP A 119 -9.74 2.84 8.19
C ASP A 119 -10.73 1.80 8.74
N ALA A 120 -10.36 0.52 8.71
CA ALA A 120 -11.10 -0.55 9.39
C ALA A 120 -10.38 -0.92 10.70
N ILE A 121 -10.55 -0.12 11.75
CA ILE A 121 -9.72 -0.19 12.98
C ILE A 121 -10.26 -1.26 13.96
N HIS A 122 -11.55 -1.23 14.30
CA HIS A 122 -12.17 -2.18 15.21
C HIS A 122 -13.44 -2.81 14.63
N GLY A 123 -13.34 -3.27 13.42
CA GLY A 123 -14.42 -3.80 12.60
C GLY A 123 -14.59 -3.03 11.31
N PHE A 124 -15.47 -3.52 10.44
CA PHE A 124 -15.85 -2.84 9.20
C PHE A 124 -17.35 -2.54 9.19
N ARG A 125 -18.22 -3.55 9.05
CA ARG A 125 -19.66 -3.44 9.28
C ARG A 125 -20.07 -4.18 10.55
N THR A 126 -19.49 -5.36 10.80
CA THR A 126 -19.53 -5.98 12.12
C THR A 126 -18.54 -5.22 13.01
N ILE A 127 -19.05 -4.49 13.99
CA ILE A 127 -18.26 -3.64 14.89
C ILE A 127 -17.90 -4.41 16.15
N TYR A 128 -16.65 -4.31 16.55
CA TYR A 128 -16.07 -4.85 17.77
C TYR A 128 -15.80 -3.73 18.78
N PRO A 129 -15.50 -4.04 20.04
CA PRO A 129 -15.02 -3.03 20.97
C PRO A 129 -13.83 -2.24 20.41
N ILE A 130 -13.67 -0.99 20.81
CA ILE A 130 -12.49 -0.19 20.48
C ILE A 130 -11.22 -0.93 20.90
N SER A 131 -10.07 -0.63 20.27
CA SER A 131 -8.83 -1.39 20.51
C SER A 131 -8.45 -1.46 21.99
N LEU A 132 -8.62 -0.36 22.75
CA LEU A 132 -8.40 -0.35 24.18
C LEU A 132 -9.32 -1.35 24.91
N GLY A 133 -10.59 -1.44 24.52
CA GLY A 133 -11.53 -2.44 25.06
C GLY A 133 -11.15 -3.87 24.69
N GLN A 134 -10.67 -4.07 23.45
CA GLN A 134 -10.16 -5.38 23.01
C GLN A 134 -8.94 -5.80 23.84
N ALA A 135 -8.05 -4.88 24.19
CA ALA A 135 -6.90 -5.15 25.04
C ALA A 135 -7.30 -5.66 26.41
N CYS A 136 -8.42 -5.18 26.99
CA CYS A 136 -8.95 -5.66 28.26
C CYS A 136 -9.36 -7.15 28.27
N SER A 137 -9.54 -7.75 27.11
CA SER A 137 -9.81 -9.19 27.00
C SER A 137 -8.60 -10.06 27.34
N TRP A 138 -7.39 -9.52 27.27
CA TRP A 138 -6.12 -10.25 27.35
C TRP A 138 -6.02 -11.45 26.40
N ASN A 139 -6.82 -11.42 25.32
CA ASN A 139 -6.92 -12.52 24.36
C ASN A 139 -6.60 -12.05 22.94
N PRO A 140 -5.33 -12.07 22.54
CA PRO A 140 -4.94 -11.66 21.17
C PRO A 140 -5.56 -12.55 20.08
N GLY A 141 -5.92 -13.81 20.40
CA GLY A 141 -6.59 -14.70 19.45
C GLY A 141 -8.00 -14.22 19.05
N LEU A 142 -8.73 -13.56 19.97
CA LEU A 142 -10.01 -12.93 19.61
C LEU A 142 -9.81 -11.73 18.69
N VAL A 143 -8.77 -10.93 18.93
CA VAL A 143 -8.44 -9.78 18.06
C VAL A 143 -8.03 -10.25 16.68
N GLU A 144 -7.24 -11.33 16.58
CA GLU A 144 -6.90 -11.95 15.29
C GLU A 144 -8.16 -12.37 14.52
N GLN A 145 -9.13 -13.00 15.18
CA GLN A 145 -10.40 -13.40 14.58
C GLN A 145 -11.24 -12.18 14.16
N ALA A 146 -11.34 -11.16 15.01
CA ALA A 146 -12.05 -9.91 14.70
C ALA A 146 -11.46 -9.19 13.49
N CYS A 147 -10.13 -9.11 13.41
CA CYS A 147 -9.41 -8.56 12.25
C CYS A 147 -9.63 -9.39 10.98
N ALA A 148 -9.70 -10.73 11.09
CA ALA A 148 -9.98 -11.61 9.96
C ALA A 148 -11.40 -11.40 9.40
N VAL A 149 -12.40 -11.23 10.27
CA VAL A 149 -13.76 -10.87 9.85
C VAL A 149 -13.80 -9.49 9.21
N SER A 150 -13.13 -8.51 9.83
CA SER A 150 -13.04 -7.15 9.29
C SER A 150 -12.39 -7.14 7.90
N ALA A 151 -11.31 -7.93 7.70
CA ALA A 151 -10.67 -8.11 6.42
C ALA A 151 -11.63 -8.70 5.37
N GLN A 152 -12.37 -9.73 5.72
CA GLN A 152 -13.32 -10.36 4.83
C GLN A 152 -14.41 -9.38 4.39
N GLU A 153 -15.05 -8.69 5.31
CA GLU A 153 -16.11 -7.72 5.01
C GLU A 153 -15.59 -6.55 4.17
N ALA A 154 -14.43 -6.00 4.52
CA ALA A 154 -13.79 -4.90 3.82
C ALA A 154 -13.34 -5.31 2.40
N ARG A 155 -12.72 -6.48 2.25
CA ARG A 155 -12.25 -6.99 0.95
C ARG A 155 -13.41 -7.24 -0.01
N MET A 156 -14.49 -7.82 0.48
CA MET A 156 -15.74 -8.01 -0.30
C MET A 156 -16.40 -6.68 -0.70
N SER A 157 -16.03 -5.60 -0.06
CA SER A 157 -16.49 -4.24 -0.35
C SER A 157 -15.52 -3.43 -1.21
N GLY A 158 -14.38 -4.03 -1.59
CA GLY A 158 -13.39 -3.41 -2.47
C GLY A 158 -12.23 -2.71 -1.77
N VAL A 159 -12.10 -2.87 -0.45
CA VAL A 159 -10.95 -2.37 0.31
C VAL A 159 -9.80 -3.37 0.21
N ASP A 160 -8.64 -2.92 -0.24
CA ASP A 160 -7.44 -3.75 -0.40
C ASP A 160 -6.45 -3.59 0.76
N TRP A 161 -6.55 -2.48 1.50
CA TRP A 161 -5.59 -2.04 2.48
C TRP A 161 -6.29 -1.31 3.63
N THR A 162 -6.01 -1.73 4.88
CA THR A 162 -6.50 -1.00 6.05
C THR A 162 -5.39 -0.18 6.70
N PHE A 163 -5.74 1.01 7.23
CA PHE A 163 -4.85 1.82 8.07
C PHE A 163 -4.94 1.39 9.54
N SER A 164 -4.70 0.11 9.77
CA SER A 164 -4.80 -0.59 11.06
C SER A 164 -3.78 -1.74 11.11
N PRO A 165 -3.28 -2.10 12.32
CA PRO A 165 -3.63 -1.60 13.64
C PRO A 165 -2.94 -0.29 14.02
N MET A 166 -3.60 0.50 14.89
CA MET A 166 -2.97 1.59 15.62
C MET A 166 -2.33 1.00 16.88
N ILE A 167 -1.02 1.17 17.02
CA ILE A 167 -0.20 0.53 18.06
C ILE A 167 0.72 1.51 18.79
N ASP A 168 0.30 2.78 18.80
CA ASP A 168 0.98 3.80 19.57
C ASP A 168 0.88 3.51 21.07
N VAL A 169 2.02 3.48 21.74
CA VAL A 169 2.07 3.35 23.19
C VAL A 169 1.61 4.67 23.82
N ALA A 170 0.40 4.70 24.36
CA ALA A 170 -0.19 5.87 24.94
C ALA A 170 0.22 6.01 26.40
N ARG A 171 0.97 7.08 26.74
CA ARG A 171 1.42 7.33 28.11
C ARG A 171 0.55 8.32 28.87
N ASP A 172 0.09 9.37 28.19
CA ASP A 172 -0.73 10.39 28.78
C ASP A 172 -2.21 10.10 28.49
N PRO A 173 -3.05 9.83 29.51
CA PRO A 173 -4.46 9.51 29.31
C PRO A 173 -5.28 10.68 28.76
N ARG A 174 -4.72 11.90 28.74
CA ARG A 174 -5.37 13.07 28.13
C ARG A 174 -5.25 13.07 26.60
N TRP A 175 -4.38 12.26 26.02
CA TRP A 175 -4.26 12.15 24.57
C TRP A 175 -5.55 11.60 23.97
N GLY A 176 -6.15 12.35 23.02
CA GLY A 176 -7.47 12.03 22.48
C GLY A 176 -7.55 10.72 21.70
N ARG A 177 -6.40 10.14 21.31
CA ARG A 177 -6.33 8.90 20.52
C ARG A 177 -6.01 7.65 21.34
N VAL A 178 -5.99 7.74 22.68
CA VAL A 178 -5.77 6.57 23.56
C VAL A 178 -6.73 5.42 23.23
N ALA A 179 -7.98 5.72 22.87
CA ALA A 179 -9.01 4.74 22.56
C ALA A 179 -8.71 3.88 21.31
N GLU A 180 -7.87 4.37 20.39
CA GLU A 180 -7.55 3.67 19.14
C GLU A 180 -6.48 2.58 19.33
N GLY A 181 -5.61 2.69 20.36
CA GLY A 181 -4.50 1.77 20.63
C GLY A 181 -4.84 0.72 21.70
N TYR A 182 -3.86 -0.11 22.03
CA TYR A 182 -3.99 -1.21 23.00
C TYR A 182 -3.46 -0.86 24.40
N GLY A 183 -3.28 0.46 24.69
CA GLY A 183 -2.91 0.95 26.01
C GLY A 183 -1.46 1.42 26.15
N GLU A 184 -0.96 1.39 27.39
CA GLU A 184 0.32 2.00 27.77
C GLU A 184 1.51 1.02 27.81
N ASP A 185 1.25 -0.30 27.73
CA ASP A 185 2.28 -1.32 27.80
C ASP A 185 2.80 -1.65 26.40
N PRO A 186 4.13 -1.51 26.15
CA PRO A 186 4.69 -1.74 24.82
C PRO A 186 4.63 -3.21 24.36
N TYR A 187 4.76 -4.16 25.28
CA TYR A 187 4.70 -5.59 24.94
C TYR A 187 3.26 -5.99 24.58
N THR A 188 2.28 -5.55 25.34
CA THR A 188 0.86 -5.77 25.05
C THR A 188 0.50 -5.20 23.65
N ASN A 189 0.88 -3.95 23.37
CA ASN A 189 0.69 -3.36 22.04
C ASN A 189 1.34 -4.22 20.94
N GLY A 190 2.54 -4.75 21.18
CA GLY A 190 3.24 -5.61 20.22
C GLY A 190 2.55 -6.96 19.98
N VAL A 191 2.04 -7.60 21.02
CA VAL A 191 1.31 -8.88 20.92
C VAL A 191 0.02 -8.69 20.11
N PHE A 192 -0.75 -7.62 20.42
CA PHE A 192 -1.98 -7.31 19.70
C PHE A 192 -1.70 -6.80 18.27
N ALA A 193 -0.59 -6.09 18.04
CA ALA A 193 -0.13 -5.73 16.70
C ALA A 193 0.09 -6.98 15.83
N ALA A 194 0.83 -7.95 16.35
CA ALA A 194 1.11 -9.19 15.63
C ALA A 194 -0.17 -10.00 15.33
N ALA A 195 -1.09 -10.08 16.29
CA ALA A 195 -2.40 -10.74 16.12
C ALA A 195 -3.23 -10.03 15.04
N SER A 196 -3.29 -8.70 15.08
CA SER A 196 -4.03 -7.90 14.07
C SER A 196 -3.46 -8.09 12.67
N VAL A 197 -2.13 -8.06 12.51
CA VAL A 197 -1.47 -8.30 11.21
C VAL A 197 -1.83 -9.68 10.66
N ARG A 198 -1.75 -10.75 11.47
CA ARG A 198 -2.15 -12.09 11.03
C ARG A 198 -3.63 -12.17 10.70
N GLY A 199 -4.49 -11.50 11.48
CA GLY A 199 -5.92 -11.45 11.21
C GLY A 199 -6.24 -10.79 9.87
N TYR A 200 -5.67 -9.61 9.58
CA TYR A 200 -5.90 -8.91 8.32
C TYR A 200 -5.29 -9.61 7.12
N GLN A 201 -4.06 -10.08 7.22
CA GLN A 201 -3.29 -10.57 6.08
C GLN A 201 -3.38 -12.09 5.88
N GLY A 202 -3.61 -12.87 6.97
CA GLY A 202 -3.55 -14.33 6.93
C GLY A 202 -2.18 -14.84 6.48
N ASP A 203 -2.13 -16.10 6.08
CA ASP A 203 -0.93 -16.73 5.53
C ASP A 203 -0.69 -16.36 4.05
N ASP A 204 -1.75 -15.98 3.34
CA ASP A 204 -1.72 -15.51 1.95
C ASP A 204 -2.56 -14.25 1.80
N MET A 205 -1.89 -13.11 1.72
CA MET A 205 -2.52 -11.80 1.56
C MET A 205 -3.26 -11.66 0.21
N SER A 206 -2.96 -12.51 -0.78
CA SER A 206 -3.68 -12.51 -2.06
C SER A 206 -5.07 -13.14 -1.97
N ALA A 207 -5.40 -13.82 -0.88
CA ALA A 207 -6.73 -14.43 -0.72
C ALA A 207 -7.86 -13.39 -0.75
N GLU A 208 -9.03 -13.78 -1.26
CA GLU A 208 -10.16 -12.86 -1.50
C GLU A 208 -10.79 -12.30 -0.22
N ASN A 209 -10.43 -12.84 0.93
CA ASN A 209 -10.89 -12.42 2.26
C ASN A 209 -9.78 -11.80 3.11
N ARG A 210 -8.66 -11.41 2.50
CA ARG A 210 -7.51 -10.82 3.17
C ARG A 210 -7.16 -9.46 2.56
N MET A 211 -6.52 -8.59 3.35
CA MET A 211 -6.10 -7.26 2.93
C MET A 211 -4.77 -6.88 3.60
N ALA A 212 -4.06 -5.91 3.05
CA ALA A 212 -2.83 -5.41 3.66
C ALA A 212 -3.12 -4.67 4.97
N ALA A 213 -2.29 -4.90 5.98
CA ALA A 213 -2.27 -4.17 7.25
C ALA A 213 -1.30 -2.98 7.19
N CYS A 214 -1.54 -1.99 8.04
CA CYS A 214 -0.70 -0.81 8.17
C CYS A 214 -0.47 -0.49 9.66
N LEU A 215 0.76 -0.66 10.13
CA LEU A 215 1.12 -0.29 11.50
C LEU A 215 1.20 1.24 11.62
N LYS A 216 0.45 1.84 12.53
CA LYS A 216 0.43 3.28 12.70
C LYS A 216 0.45 3.73 14.17
N HIS A 217 0.98 4.90 14.48
CA HIS A 217 1.72 5.83 13.60
C HIS A 217 3.22 5.76 13.94
N TYR A 218 4.01 5.36 13.00
CA TYR A 218 5.43 5.07 13.19
C TYR A 218 6.25 6.36 13.28
N VAL A 219 6.74 6.78 14.46
CA VAL A 219 6.75 6.16 15.78
C VAL A 219 6.71 7.23 16.87
N GLY A 220 6.22 6.86 18.04
CA GLY A 220 6.29 7.72 19.24
C GLY A 220 5.16 8.74 19.35
N TYR A 221 4.10 8.65 18.55
CA TYR A 221 3.01 9.61 18.53
C TYR A 221 2.25 9.67 19.87
N GLY A 222 2.11 8.54 20.56
CA GLY A 222 1.50 8.47 21.90
C GLY A 222 2.32 9.10 23.04
N ALA A 223 3.57 9.55 22.75
CA ALA A 223 4.42 10.27 23.70
C ALA A 223 4.26 11.79 23.64
N SER A 224 3.29 12.29 22.88
CA SER A 224 3.09 13.73 22.65
C SER A 224 3.00 14.52 23.96
N GLU A 225 3.71 15.64 24.03
CA GLU A 225 3.82 16.47 25.22
C GLU A 225 2.46 16.93 25.77
N ALA A 226 2.22 16.66 27.05
CA ALA A 226 0.98 16.97 27.79
C ALA A 226 -0.28 16.32 27.16
N GLY A 227 -0.15 15.22 26.40
CA GLY A 227 -1.25 14.55 25.72
C GLY A 227 -1.87 15.36 24.58
N ARG A 228 -1.21 16.40 24.11
CA ARG A 228 -1.70 17.22 22.99
C ARG A 228 -1.41 16.54 21.67
N ASP A 229 -2.32 16.67 20.72
CA ASP A 229 -2.14 16.13 19.39
C ASP A 229 -1.25 17.03 18.52
N TYR A 230 -0.55 16.46 17.52
CA TYR A 230 0.32 17.16 16.57
C TYR A 230 1.48 17.96 17.18
N VAL A 231 1.92 17.64 18.38
CA VAL A 231 3.05 18.30 19.04
C VAL A 231 4.30 17.43 19.03
N TYR A 232 5.42 18.04 19.42
CA TYR A 232 6.71 17.35 19.53
C TYR A 232 6.73 16.30 20.63
N THR A 233 7.71 15.40 20.56
CA THR A 233 8.00 14.41 21.58
C THR A 233 9.46 14.44 21.97
N GLU A 234 9.73 14.46 23.28
CA GLU A 234 11.07 14.31 23.83
C GLU A 234 11.29 12.85 24.23
N ILE A 235 11.96 12.10 23.39
CA ILE A 235 12.18 10.66 23.58
C ILE A 235 13.68 10.37 23.51
N SER A 236 14.26 9.93 24.65
CA SER A 236 15.65 9.48 24.65
C SER A 236 15.82 8.24 23.73
N ALA A 237 17.03 8.02 23.24
CA ALA A 237 17.32 6.83 22.41
C ALA A 237 16.96 5.52 23.13
N GLN A 238 17.24 5.42 24.45
CA GLN A 238 16.86 4.26 25.24
C GLN A 238 15.33 4.07 25.29
N THR A 239 14.59 5.13 25.66
CA THR A 239 13.11 5.06 25.71
C THR A 239 12.51 4.73 24.33
N LEU A 240 13.09 5.24 23.26
CA LEU A 240 12.65 4.92 21.90
C LEU A 240 12.72 3.41 21.64
N TRP A 241 13.84 2.77 22.01
CA TRP A 241 14.03 1.33 21.82
C TRP A 241 13.22 0.48 22.79
N ASP A 242 13.20 0.83 24.07
CA ASP A 242 12.59 0.01 25.11
C ASP A 242 11.05 0.10 25.11
N THR A 243 10.51 1.20 24.58
CA THR A 243 9.07 1.47 24.66
C THR A 243 8.42 1.59 23.29
N TYR A 244 8.84 2.56 22.47
CA TYR A 244 8.05 2.94 21.30
C TYR A 244 8.33 2.11 20.06
N LEU A 245 9.53 1.59 19.87
CA LEU A 245 9.88 0.75 18.73
C LEU A 245 9.42 -0.72 18.89
N LEU A 246 9.33 -1.23 20.12
CA LEU A 246 9.02 -2.64 20.38
C LEU A 246 7.72 -3.13 19.71
N PRO A 247 6.57 -2.43 19.82
CA PRO A 247 5.33 -2.86 19.15
C PRO A 247 5.48 -2.97 17.63
N TYR A 248 6.19 -2.02 17.03
CA TYR A 248 6.42 -2.00 15.59
C TYR A 248 7.34 -3.12 15.14
N GLU A 249 8.40 -3.42 15.90
CA GLU A 249 9.27 -4.56 15.62
C GLU A 249 8.49 -5.88 15.62
N MET A 250 7.59 -6.06 16.59
CA MET A 250 6.76 -7.26 16.68
C MET A 250 5.77 -7.34 15.52
N GLY A 251 5.14 -6.22 15.13
CA GLY A 251 4.24 -6.15 13.98
C GLY A 251 4.96 -6.39 12.64
N VAL A 252 6.16 -5.86 12.47
CA VAL A 252 7.01 -6.12 11.28
C VAL A 252 7.42 -7.58 11.22
N LYS A 253 7.82 -8.18 12.35
CA LYS A 253 8.13 -9.63 12.41
C LYS A 253 6.91 -10.51 12.12
N ALA A 254 5.70 -10.03 12.39
CA ALA A 254 4.46 -10.70 12.00
C ALA A 254 4.12 -10.53 10.50
N GLY A 255 4.92 -9.78 9.74
CA GLY A 255 4.79 -9.64 8.29
C GLY A 255 3.94 -8.46 7.83
N ALA A 256 3.77 -7.40 8.65
CA ALA A 256 3.02 -6.21 8.25
C ALA A 256 3.47 -5.68 6.89
N ALA A 257 2.52 -5.50 5.97
CA ALA A 257 2.80 -5.10 4.59
C ALA A 257 3.20 -3.62 4.48
N THR A 258 2.69 -2.76 5.37
CA THR A 258 2.92 -1.30 5.32
C THR A 258 3.02 -0.70 6.71
N LEU A 259 3.58 0.51 6.77
CA LEU A 259 3.54 1.37 7.93
C LEU A 259 3.07 2.77 7.52
N MET A 260 2.53 3.53 8.49
CA MET A 260 2.19 4.95 8.31
C MET A 260 3.07 5.78 9.22
N SER A 261 3.72 6.82 8.70
CA SER A 261 4.56 7.72 9.49
C SER A 261 3.72 8.59 10.42
N SER A 262 4.29 8.92 11.57
CA SER A 262 3.63 9.76 12.58
C SER A 262 3.69 11.26 12.27
N PHE A 263 2.80 12.03 12.91
CA PHE A 263 2.76 13.49 12.80
C PHE A 263 3.78 14.21 13.69
N ASN A 264 4.15 13.59 14.82
CA ASN A 264 5.09 14.19 15.77
C ASN A 264 6.51 14.24 15.24
N ASP A 265 7.35 15.02 15.87
CA ASP A 265 8.79 14.88 15.77
C ASP A 265 9.33 14.00 16.92
N ILE A 266 10.51 13.50 16.79
CA ILE A 266 11.26 12.78 17.81
C ILE A 266 12.50 13.61 18.10
N SER A 267 12.55 14.26 19.26
CA SER A 267 13.68 15.08 19.69
C SER A 267 14.12 16.07 18.60
N GLY A 268 13.13 16.76 18.00
CA GLY A 268 13.34 17.81 16.99
C GLY A 268 13.44 17.31 15.54
N VAL A 269 13.32 16.00 15.27
CA VAL A 269 13.30 15.46 13.91
C VAL A 269 11.90 14.91 13.56
N PRO A 270 11.15 15.57 12.64
CA PRO A 270 9.82 15.12 12.25
C PRO A 270 9.79 13.66 11.79
N GLY A 271 8.83 12.86 12.27
CA GLY A 271 8.68 11.45 11.97
C GLY A 271 8.64 11.17 10.47
N SER A 272 7.93 11.99 9.70
CA SER A 272 7.81 11.85 8.23
C SER A 272 9.09 12.23 7.46
N ALA A 273 10.14 12.73 8.13
CA ALA A 273 11.42 13.08 7.52
C ALA A 273 12.62 12.55 8.33
N ASN A 274 12.43 11.50 9.11
CA ASN A 274 13.48 10.95 9.98
C ASN A 274 14.13 9.71 9.35
N PRO A 275 15.35 9.84 8.77
CA PRO A 275 16.03 8.73 8.09
C PRO A 275 16.47 7.64 9.08
N TYR A 276 16.72 7.97 10.35
CA TYR A 276 17.13 6.99 11.34
C TYR A 276 16.04 5.95 11.59
N ILE A 277 14.78 6.38 11.82
CA ILE A 277 13.69 5.44 12.04
C ILE A 277 13.29 4.72 10.76
N MET A 278 13.13 5.44 9.64
CA MET A 278 12.60 4.86 8.40
C MET A 278 13.62 4.00 7.66
N THR A 279 14.85 4.48 7.53
CA THR A 279 15.86 3.79 6.72
C THR A 279 16.73 2.89 7.58
N GLU A 280 17.35 3.41 8.66
CA GLU A 280 18.32 2.61 9.43
C GLU A 280 17.62 1.53 10.25
N ILE A 281 16.55 1.85 10.97
CA ILE A 281 15.84 0.87 11.80
C ILE A 281 14.94 -0.01 10.94
N LEU A 282 13.92 0.58 10.30
CA LEU A 282 12.86 -0.19 9.64
C LEU A 282 13.38 -0.99 8.45
N LYS A 283 14.06 -0.33 7.51
CA LYS A 283 14.47 -1.00 6.26
C LYS A 283 15.77 -1.79 6.41
N LYS A 284 16.80 -1.21 7.04
CA LYS A 284 18.09 -1.88 7.13
C LYS A 284 18.17 -2.90 8.26
N ARG A 285 17.71 -2.56 9.48
CA ARG A 285 17.82 -3.44 10.64
C ARG A 285 16.70 -4.49 10.67
N TRP A 286 15.43 -4.08 10.52
CA TRP A 286 14.28 -4.99 10.56
C TRP A 286 13.95 -5.64 9.21
N LYS A 287 14.60 -5.18 8.12
CA LYS A 287 14.41 -5.73 6.77
C LYS A 287 12.98 -5.66 6.26
N HIS A 288 12.22 -4.65 6.71
CA HIS A 288 10.89 -4.43 6.17
C HIS A 288 10.96 -4.17 4.66
N ASP A 289 10.22 -4.93 3.89
CA ASP A 289 10.27 -4.93 2.42
C ASP A 289 9.02 -4.34 1.74
N GLY A 290 8.00 -3.96 2.53
CA GLY A 290 6.87 -3.17 2.07
C GLY A 290 7.17 -1.66 2.03
N PHE A 291 6.14 -0.81 2.02
CA PHE A 291 6.31 0.64 1.92
C PHE A 291 5.78 1.39 3.16
N ILE A 292 6.25 2.61 3.32
CA ILE A 292 5.76 3.58 4.31
C ILE A 292 4.92 4.61 3.57
N VAL A 293 3.71 4.87 4.06
CA VAL A 293 2.88 5.99 3.63
C VAL A 293 2.96 7.11 4.67
N SER A 294 2.87 8.37 4.26
CA SER A 294 2.70 9.47 5.20
C SER A 294 1.31 9.41 5.84
N ASP A 295 1.13 9.99 7.02
CA ASP A 295 -0.21 10.35 7.46
C ASP A 295 -0.75 11.52 6.64
N TRP A 296 -2.04 11.85 6.80
CA TRP A 296 -2.77 12.85 6.02
C TRP A 296 -2.08 14.21 6.03
N GLY A 297 -1.56 14.61 4.89
CA GLY A 297 -0.87 15.89 4.73
C GLY A 297 0.45 16.02 5.51
N ALA A 298 0.98 14.93 6.09
CA ALA A 298 2.15 15.00 6.97
C ALA A 298 3.43 15.47 6.27
N VAL A 299 3.57 15.22 4.97
CA VAL A 299 4.72 15.77 4.22
C VAL A 299 4.65 17.30 4.16
N GLU A 300 3.47 17.89 3.92
CA GLU A 300 3.33 19.34 3.91
C GLU A 300 3.53 19.95 5.30
N GLN A 301 3.18 19.22 6.37
CA GLN A 301 3.36 19.67 7.75
C GLN A 301 4.82 19.89 8.14
N LEU A 302 5.79 19.33 7.43
CA LEU A 302 7.22 19.59 7.63
C LEU A 302 7.56 21.09 7.55
N LYS A 303 6.74 21.87 6.84
CA LYS A 303 6.84 23.35 6.81
C LYS A 303 6.42 23.95 8.15
N ASN A 304 5.31 23.50 8.72
CA ASN A 304 4.80 23.99 10.01
C ASN A 304 5.70 23.56 11.18
N GLN A 305 6.38 22.44 11.03
CA GLN A 305 7.38 21.93 11.98
C GLN A 305 8.75 22.63 11.86
N GLY A 306 8.90 23.57 10.93
CA GLY A 306 10.12 24.37 10.78
C GLY A 306 11.28 23.66 10.07
N LEU A 307 11.08 22.42 9.58
CA LEU A 307 12.14 21.68 8.86
C LEU A 307 12.28 22.14 7.41
N ALA A 308 11.16 22.44 6.74
CA ALA A 308 11.13 22.77 5.32
C ALA A 308 10.65 24.20 5.09
N ALA A 309 11.33 24.95 4.22
CA ALA A 309 10.90 26.30 3.82
C ALA A 309 9.76 26.24 2.78
N THR A 310 9.79 25.28 1.88
CA THR A 310 8.84 25.11 0.77
C THR A 310 8.27 23.70 0.75
N LYS A 311 7.16 23.48 0.01
CA LYS A 311 6.62 22.13 -0.23
C LYS A 311 7.61 21.24 -0.99
N LYS A 312 8.41 21.82 -1.89
CA LYS A 312 9.50 21.11 -2.58
C LYS A 312 10.58 20.61 -1.62
N ASP A 313 10.99 21.46 -0.66
CA ASP A 313 11.94 21.02 0.40
C ASP A 313 11.32 19.92 1.25
N ALA A 314 10.04 20.04 1.61
CA ALA A 314 9.33 19.01 2.36
C ALA A 314 9.31 17.66 1.60
N ALA A 315 9.01 17.68 0.31
CA ALA A 315 9.08 16.50 -0.55
C ALA A 315 10.48 15.88 -0.55
N ARG A 316 11.53 16.72 -0.70
CA ARG A 316 12.93 16.29 -0.69
C ARG A 316 13.34 15.63 0.63
N TYR A 317 13.00 16.24 1.77
CA TYR A 317 13.35 15.69 3.08
C TYR A 317 12.63 14.38 3.36
N ALA A 318 11.31 14.32 3.13
CA ALA A 318 10.52 13.12 3.36
C ALA A 318 10.98 11.96 2.45
N PHE A 319 11.16 12.22 1.16
CA PHE A 319 11.58 11.20 0.21
C PHE A 319 12.98 10.65 0.52
N ASN A 320 13.96 11.54 0.80
CA ASN A 320 15.31 11.13 1.14
C ASN A 320 15.40 10.43 2.51
N ALA A 321 14.45 10.65 3.41
CA ALA A 321 14.35 9.91 4.66
C ALA A 321 13.85 8.47 4.45
N GLY A 322 13.21 8.20 3.31
CA GLY A 322 12.71 6.88 2.96
C GLY A 322 11.20 6.73 3.08
N LEU A 323 10.43 7.80 3.02
CA LEU A 323 8.98 7.78 2.92
C LEU A 323 8.56 7.52 1.47
N GLU A 324 7.91 6.39 1.18
CA GLU A 324 7.59 6.00 -0.19
C GLU A 324 6.34 6.68 -0.73
N MET A 325 5.27 6.84 0.06
CA MET A 325 3.99 7.31 -0.45
C MET A 325 3.50 8.56 0.28
N ASP A 326 3.12 9.57 -0.48
CA ASP A 326 2.55 10.84 0.01
C ASP A 326 1.03 10.76 0.05
N MET A 327 0.45 10.81 1.27
CA MET A 327 -0.99 10.89 1.47
C MET A 327 -1.43 12.34 1.48
N MET A 328 -2.06 12.78 0.40
CA MET A 328 -2.80 14.05 0.28
C MET A 328 -2.00 15.36 0.37
N SER A 329 -0.66 15.33 0.55
CA SER A 329 0.12 16.57 0.59
C SER A 329 0.29 17.20 -0.79
N HIS A 330 0.18 16.42 -1.85
CA HIS A 330 0.53 16.83 -3.21
C HIS A 330 1.96 17.41 -3.29
N ALA A 331 2.87 16.78 -2.57
CA ALA A 331 4.27 17.16 -2.56
C ALA A 331 5.07 16.35 -3.58
N TYR A 332 4.79 15.04 -3.68
CA TYR A 332 5.51 14.17 -4.59
C TYR A 332 5.07 14.35 -6.03
N ASP A 333 3.77 14.40 -6.32
CA ASP A 333 3.24 14.59 -7.67
C ASP A 333 3.68 15.92 -8.30
N ARG A 334 3.88 16.96 -7.46
CA ARG A 334 4.25 18.30 -7.93
C ARG A 334 5.73 18.57 -8.02
N HIS A 335 6.56 17.89 -7.20
CA HIS A 335 7.95 18.30 -7.02
C HIS A 335 9.00 17.21 -7.24
N LEU A 336 8.64 15.89 -7.19
CA LEU A 336 9.65 14.84 -7.35
C LEU A 336 10.33 14.86 -8.72
N LYS A 337 9.60 15.19 -9.78
CA LYS A 337 10.20 15.28 -11.13
C LYS A 337 11.33 16.31 -11.15
N GLU A 338 11.06 17.51 -10.68
CA GLU A 338 12.04 18.60 -10.61
C GLU A 338 13.22 18.23 -9.69
N LEU A 339 12.95 17.58 -8.55
CA LEU A 339 14.00 17.12 -7.64
C LEU A 339 14.91 16.05 -8.27
N VAL A 340 14.38 15.21 -9.13
CA VAL A 340 15.18 14.24 -9.91
C VAL A 340 16.02 14.96 -10.97
N GLU A 341 15.45 15.91 -11.71
CA GLU A 341 16.13 16.70 -12.71
C GLU A 341 17.28 17.54 -12.11
N GLU A 342 17.09 18.02 -10.88
CA GLU A 342 18.14 18.73 -10.11
C GLU A 342 19.18 17.80 -9.44
N GLY A 343 19.02 16.48 -9.53
CA GLY A 343 19.88 15.52 -8.86
C GLY A 343 19.78 15.51 -7.33
N LYS A 344 18.70 16.08 -6.76
CA LYS A 344 18.40 16.07 -5.31
C LYS A 344 17.74 14.77 -4.85
N VAL A 345 17.15 14.05 -5.79
CA VAL A 345 16.60 12.69 -5.66
C VAL A 345 17.16 11.88 -6.83
N THR A 346 17.59 10.66 -6.59
CA THR A 346 18.12 9.79 -7.65
C THR A 346 17.05 8.91 -8.25
N MET A 347 17.18 8.53 -9.52
CA MET A 347 16.29 7.54 -10.15
C MET A 347 16.28 6.20 -9.39
N ALA A 348 17.41 5.79 -8.83
CA ALA A 348 17.50 4.56 -8.04
C ALA A 348 16.61 4.62 -6.77
N GLN A 349 16.51 5.78 -6.11
CA GLN A 349 15.61 5.97 -4.98
C GLN A 349 14.13 5.91 -5.43
N VAL A 350 13.80 6.51 -6.58
CA VAL A 350 12.44 6.44 -7.14
C VAL A 350 12.09 4.99 -7.49
N ASP A 351 12.99 4.28 -8.16
CA ASP A 351 12.78 2.87 -8.55
C ASP A 351 12.60 1.96 -7.33
N GLU A 352 13.39 2.14 -6.27
CA GLU A 352 13.23 1.36 -5.03
C GLU A 352 11.92 1.68 -4.32
N SER A 353 11.49 2.95 -4.28
CA SER A 353 10.19 3.33 -3.69
C SER A 353 9.02 2.70 -4.46
N VAL A 354 9.06 2.76 -5.79
CA VAL A 354 8.04 2.13 -6.66
C VAL A 354 8.07 0.60 -6.49
N ARG A 355 9.24 -0.01 -6.41
CA ARG A 355 9.40 -1.45 -6.16
C ARG A 355 8.64 -1.89 -4.92
N ARG A 356 8.75 -1.17 -3.82
CA ARG A 356 8.08 -1.46 -2.56
C ARG A 356 6.55 -1.38 -2.69
N VAL A 357 6.05 -0.35 -3.35
CA VAL A 357 4.60 -0.20 -3.62
C VAL A 357 4.10 -1.33 -4.52
N LEU A 358 4.80 -1.62 -5.62
CA LEU A 358 4.42 -2.69 -6.55
C LEU A 358 4.46 -4.07 -5.87
N ARG A 359 5.44 -4.34 -4.99
CA ARG A 359 5.52 -5.59 -4.24
C ARG A 359 4.25 -5.86 -3.44
N VAL A 360 3.73 -4.85 -2.74
CA VAL A 360 2.47 -4.98 -2.00
C VAL A 360 1.29 -5.21 -2.96
N LYS A 361 1.22 -4.52 -4.10
CA LYS A 361 0.18 -4.75 -5.12
C LYS A 361 0.20 -6.18 -5.67
N PHE A 362 1.39 -6.71 -5.95
CA PHE A 362 1.52 -8.10 -6.43
C PHE A 362 1.16 -9.11 -5.34
N ARG A 363 1.60 -8.89 -4.10
CA ARG A 363 1.26 -9.76 -2.97
C ARG A 363 -0.24 -9.75 -2.63
N LEU A 364 -0.95 -8.67 -2.91
CA LEU A 364 -2.41 -8.57 -2.81
C LEU A 364 -3.16 -9.26 -3.96
N GLY A 365 -2.44 -9.74 -4.99
CA GLY A 365 -3.03 -10.36 -6.17
C GLY A 365 -3.81 -9.39 -7.06
N LEU A 366 -3.55 -8.08 -6.97
CA LEU A 366 -4.32 -7.06 -7.69
C LEU A 366 -4.12 -7.12 -9.22
N PHE A 367 -2.98 -7.62 -9.69
CA PHE A 367 -2.73 -7.80 -11.12
C PHE A 367 -3.54 -8.95 -11.71
N GLU A 368 -3.83 -9.98 -10.92
CA GLU A 368 -4.61 -11.17 -11.30
C GLU A 368 -6.11 -10.94 -11.07
N ARG A 369 -6.46 -10.22 -10.01
CA ARG A 369 -7.84 -9.97 -9.58
C ARG A 369 -8.06 -8.50 -9.25
N PRO A 370 -8.04 -7.61 -10.28
CA PRO A 370 -8.15 -6.16 -10.06
C PRO A 370 -9.54 -5.73 -9.62
N TYR A 371 -10.59 -6.49 -9.93
CA TYR A 371 -11.98 -6.12 -9.68
C TYR A 371 -12.56 -6.82 -8.46
N THR A 372 -13.48 -6.13 -7.78
CA THR A 372 -14.25 -6.66 -6.65
C THR A 372 -15.61 -7.15 -7.15
N PRO A 373 -16.05 -8.36 -6.77
CA PRO A 373 -17.41 -8.82 -7.11
C PRO A 373 -18.47 -7.88 -6.54
N VAL A 374 -19.44 -7.51 -7.37
CA VAL A 374 -20.61 -6.75 -6.93
C VAL A 374 -21.66 -7.74 -6.40
N THR A 375 -21.82 -7.77 -5.09
CA THR A 375 -22.77 -8.67 -4.40
C THR A 375 -23.70 -7.88 -3.49
N ASN A 376 -24.82 -8.48 -3.06
CA ASN A 376 -25.74 -7.86 -2.11
C ASN A 376 -25.07 -7.65 -0.74
N GLU A 377 -25.46 -6.61 -0.01
CA GLU A 377 -24.93 -6.31 1.32
C GLU A 377 -25.14 -7.47 2.31
N LYS A 378 -26.32 -8.14 2.28
CA LYS A 378 -26.60 -9.29 3.16
C LYS A 378 -25.65 -10.49 2.93
N ASP A 379 -25.01 -10.59 1.77
CA ASP A 379 -24.05 -11.66 1.47
C ASP A 379 -22.63 -11.30 1.94
N ARG A 380 -22.40 -10.01 2.18
CA ARG A 380 -21.11 -9.48 2.61
C ARG A 380 -20.98 -9.34 4.13
N PHE A 381 -22.07 -8.94 4.83
CA PHE A 381 -22.01 -8.45 6.20
C PHE A 381 -22.86 -9.29 7.16
N PHE A 382 -22.55 -9.18 8.44
CA PHE A 382 -23.31 -9.75 9.55
C PHE A 382 -23.57 -11.27 9.41
N ARG A 383 -22.61 -11.98 8.82
CA ARG A 383 -22.71 -13.44 8.67
C ARG A 383 -22.76 -14.10 10.05
N PRO A 384 -23.40 -15.29 10.19
CA PRO A 384 -23.47 -15.96 11.49
C PRO A 384 -22.11 -16.16 12.17
N GLN A 385 -21.07 -16.45 11.38
CA GLN A 385 -19.69 -16.60 11.88
C GLN A 385 -19.13 -15.25 12.37
N SER A 386 -19.38 -14.15 11.65
CA SER A 386 -18.94 -12.80 12.04
C SER A 386 -19.62 -12.38 13.36
N MET A 387 -20.92 -12.66 13.48
CA MET A 387 -21.67 -12.36 14.70
C MET A 387 -21.26 -13.24 15.88
N ALA A 388 -20.87 -14.50 15.63
CA ALA A 388 -20.37 -15.39 16.67
C ALA A 388 -19.02 -14.90 17.26
N VAL A 389 -18.14 -14.32 16.43
CA VAL A 389 -16.89 -13.68 16.91
C VAL A 389 -17.20 -12.43 17.72
N ALA A 390 -18.20 -11.64 17.30
CA ALA A 390 -18.59 -10.42 18.03
C ALA A 390 -19.27 -10.70 19.39
N ALA A 391 -19.83 -11.89 19.57
CA ALA A 391 -20.48 -12.30 20.80
C ALA A 391 -19.52 -12.88 21.87
N GLN A 392 -18.28 -13.17 21.53
CA GLN A 392 -17.23 -13.64 22.44
C GLN A 392 -16.56 -12.47 23.20
#